data_ddbc63c5de9d480cb97276794846d9c4
#
_entry.id   ddbc63c5de9d480cb97276794846d9c4
#
_cell.length_a   1.000
_cell.length_b   1.000
_cell.length_c   1.000
_cell.angle_alpha   90.00
_cell.angle_beta   90.00
_cell.angle_gamma   90.00
#
_symmetry.space_group_name_H-M   'P 1'
#
loop_
_entity.id
_entity.type
_entity.pdbx_description
1 polymer ?
#
loop_
_entity_poly.entity_id
_entity_poly.type
_entity_poly.pdbx_seq_one_letter_code
_entity_poly.pdbx_strand_id
1 'polypeptide(L)'
;VEQLKARDREVRAHEMAHLAAAGSLATSGASFTYQRGPDGVSYAIGGEVSIDTSKGDTPEDTLRRAQIIRAAALAPAEPSGQDRSVAAKAAQMEAEARAELARNDQDDDETAATSLEQEQSAGDAARHQRAVQDYQNVATEHSNNSGRLSLIA
;
A
#
# COMPACT_ATOMS: atom_id res chain seq x y z
N VAL A 1 -1.36 34.96 36.33
CA VAL A 1 -0.12 34.18 36.19
C VAL A 1 -0.44 32.68 36.24
N GLU A 2 -1.16 32.16 37.26
CA GLU A 2 -1.45 30.72 37.40
C GLU A 2 -2.24 30.15 36.21
N GLN A 3 -3.21 30.88 35.68
CA GLN A 3 -3.94 30.46 34.45
C GLN A 3 -3.01 30.37 33.23
N LEU A 4 -2.08 31.32 33.07
CA LEU A 4 -1.10 31.30 31.99
C LEU A 4 -0.14 30.14 32.13
N LYS A 5 0.32 29.79 33.32
CA LYS A 5 1.15 28.63 33.60
C LYS A 5 0.41 27.32 33.33
N ALA A 6 -0.87 27.25 33.69
CA ALA A 6 -1.69 26.08 33.40
C ALA A 6 -1.85 25.90 31.88
N ARG A 7 -2.19 26.98 31.18
CA ARG A 7 -2.32 26.97 29.71
C ARG A 7 -1.01 26.61 28.99
N ASP A 8 0.12 27.17 29.44
CA ASP A 8 1.44 26.83 28.87
C ASP A 8 1.72 25.32 28.97
N ARG A 9 1.44 24.70 30.14
CA ARG A 9 1.62 23.25 30.30
C ARG A 9 0.69 22.43 29.39
N GLU A 10 -0.58 22.82 29.29
CA GLU A 10 -1.56 22.17 28.44
C GLU A 10 -1.14 22.23 26.97
N VAL A 11 -0.79 23.43 26.47
CA VAL A 11 -0.37 23.61 25.09
C VAL A 11 0.88 22.80 24.78
N ARG A 12 1.90 22.85 25.63
CA ARG A 12 3.12 22.06 25.42
C ARG A 12 2.86 20.57 25.43
N ALA A 13 2.02 20.07 26.35
CA ALA A 13 1.64 18.67 26.40
C ALA A 13 0.88 18.25 25.14
N HIS A 14 0.00 19.10 24.62
CA HIS A 14 -0.76 18.88 23.41
C HIS A 14 0.16 18.73 22.18
N GLU A 15 1.06 19.69 21.95
CA GLU A 15 1.99 19.66 20.83
C GLU A 15 3.00 18.50 20.93
N MET A 16 3.44 18.18 22.15
CA MET A 16 4.32 17.03 22.37
C MET A 16 3.64 15.70 22.06
N ALA A 17 2.34 15.58 22.29
CA ALA A 17 1.57 14.39 21.93
C ALA A 17 1.51 14.20 20.38
N HIS A 18 1.22 15.26 19.64
CA HIS A 18 1.28 15.24 18.18
C HIS A 18 2.66 14.86 17.67
N LEU A 19 3.69 15.52 18.16
CA LEU A 19 5.09 15.32 17.74
C LEU A 19 5.55 13.87 17.99
N ALA A 20 5.26 13.34 19.16
CA ALA A 20 5.64 11.97 19.52
C ALA A 20 4.94 10.92 18.62
N ALA A 21 3.67 11.12 18.30
CA ALA A 21 2.91 10.19 17.46
C ALA A 21 3.25 10.33 15.98
N ALA A 22 3.59 11.53 15.51
CA ALA A 22 3.97 11.77 14.11
C ALA A 22 5.34 11.15 13.76
N GLY A 23 6.26 11.09 14.70
CA GLY A 23 7.58 10.52 14.49
C GLY A 23 8.31 11.16 13.30
N SER A 24 8.71 10.34 12.33
CA SER A 24 9.42 10.80 11.13
C SER A 24 8.58 11.63 10.16
N LEU A 25 7.26 11.66 10.31
CA LEU A 25 6.37 12.49 9.49
C LEU A 25 6.25 13.92 10.01
N ALA A 26 6.77 14.24 11.20
CA ALA A 26 6.89 15.61 11.65
C ALA A 26 7.94 16.34 10.81
N THR A 27 7.54 17.40 10.11
CA THR A 27 8.42 18.18 9.23
C THR A 27 9.23 19.23 9.98
N SER A 28 8.76 19.58 11.19
CA SER A 28 9.43 20.49 12.12
C SER A 28 9.08 20.13 13.55
N GLY A 29 9.80 20.73 14.52
CA GLY A 29 9.39 20.69 15.92
C GLY A 29 8.09 21.48 16.16
N ALA A 30 7.56 21.37 17.37
CA ALA A 30 6.40 22.18 17.78
C ALA A 30 6.73 23.68 17.72
N SER A 31 5.85 24.46 17.11
CA SER A 31 5.87 25.91 17.16
C SER A 31 4.86 26.41 18.18
N PHE A 32 5.12 27.56 18.83
CA PHE A 32 4.28 28.08 19.88
C PHE A 32 3.99 29.57 19.71
N THR A 33 2.77 29.95 20.02
CA THR A 33 2.36 31.36 20.18
C THR A 33 2.43 31.72 21.66
N TYR A 34 3.07 32.83 21.96
CA TYR A 34 3.33 33.22 23.34
C TYR A 34 2.54 34.49 23.74
N GLN A 35 2.13 34.55 25.00
CA GLN A 35 1.61 35.72 25.67
C GLN A 35 2.51 36.08 26.86
N ARG A 36 2.86 37.35 26.99
CA ARG A 36 3.63 37.85 28.13
C ARG A 36 2.71 38.05 29.32
N GLY A 37 3.05 37.45 30.44
CA GLY A 37 2.36 37.63 31.71
C GLY A 37 2.74 38.91 32.41
N PRO A 38 1.97 39.32 33.46
CA PRO A 38 2.28 40.50 34.29
C PRO A 38 3.57 40.33 35.10
N ASP A 39 4.08 39.14 35.24
CA ASP A 39 5.38 38.80 35.84
C ASP A 39 6.55 38.92 34.83
N GLY A 40 6.29 39.36 33.60
CA GLY A 40 7.28 39.53 32.56
C GLY A 40 7.69 38.26 31.84
N VAL A 41 7.12 37.08 32.21
CA VAL A 41 7.39 35.79 31.61
C VAL A 41 6.48 35.54 30.40
N SER A 42 7.01 34.91 29.33
CA SER A 42 6.24 34.51 28.15
C SER A 42 5.73 33.10 28.33
N TYR A 43 4.41 32.90 28.17
CA TYR A 43 3.71 31.64 28.29
C TYR A 43 3.14 31.20 26.94
N ALA A 44 3.29 29.94 26.57
CA ALA A 44 2.65 29.40 25.41
C ALA A 44 1.12 29.35 25.59
N ILE A 45 0.39 29.99 24.70
CA ILE A 45 -1.08 30.03 24.70
C ILE A 45 -1.72 29.27 23.55
N GLY A 46 -0.92 28.90 22.55
CA GLY A 46 -1.26 28.10 21.39
C GLY A 46 0.00 27.50 20.78
N GLY A 47 -0.16 26.46 19.99
CA GLY A 47 0.92 25.81 19.29
C GLY A 47 0.41 25.00 18.11
N GLU A 48 1.33 24.49 17.32
CA GLU A 48 1.07 23.58 16.20
C GLU A 48 2.29 22.71 15.90
N VAL A 49 2.05 21.53 15.37
CA VAL A 49 3.05 20.63 14.79
C VAL A 49 2.72 20.41 13.33
N SER A 50 3.68 20.70 12.46
CA SER A 50 3.54 20.40 11.03
C SER A 50 3.85 18.96 10.75
N ILE A 51 2.89 18.24 10.15
CA ILE A 51 2.99 16.83 9.77
C ILE A 51 2.91 16.73 8.24
N ASP A 52 3.78 15.93 7.64
CA ASP A 52 3.71 15.61 6.22
C ASP A 52 2.51 14.68 5.95
N THR A 53 1.49 15.21 5.28
CA THR A 53 0.26 14.52 4.92
C THR A 53 0.24 14.03 3.47
N SER A 54 1.39 13.99 2.79
CA SER A 54 1.51 13.48 1.43
C SER A 54 1.30 11.96 1.36
N LYS A 55 0.85 11.48 0.21
CA LYS A 55 0.79 10.05 -0.08
C LYS A 55 2.21 9.47 -0.19
N GLY A 56 2.35 8.17 0.05
CA GLY A 56 3.57 7.43 -0.21
C GLY A 56 3.74 7.10 -1.69
N ASP A 57 4.88 6.49 -2.03
CA ASP A 57 5.20 6.10 -3.40
C ASP A 57 4.44 4.84 -3.84
N THR A 58 4.01 4.02 -2.90
CA THR A 58 3.21 2.82 -3.13
C THR A 58 1.92 2.87 -2.31
N PRO A 59 0.89 2.06 -2.67
CA PRO A 59 -0.33 1.95 -1.87
C PRO A 59 -0.06 1.48 -0.44
N GLU A 60 0.89 0.56 -0.23
CA GLU A 60 1.28 0.08 1.10
C GLU A 60 1.93 1.20 1.93
N ASP A 61 2.81 1.98 1.31
CA ASP A 61 3.43 3.13 1.97
C ASP A 61 2.39 4.20 2.30
N THR A 62 1.47 4.48 1.39
CA THR A 62 0.35 5.40 1.59
C THR A 62 -0.53 4.93 2.75
N LEU A 63 -0.85 3.63 2.83
CA LEU A 63 -1.63 3.05 3.93
C LEU A 63 -0.93 3.26 5.28
N ARG A 64 0.36 2.94 5.35
CA ARG A 64 1.17 3.12 6.56
C ARG A 64 1.25 4.59 6.99
N ARG A 65 1.51 5.51 6.05
CA ARG A 65 1.56 6.96 6.31
C ARG A 65 0.21 7.48 6.82
N ALA A 66 -0.88 7.09 6.19
CA ALA A 66 -2.23 7.49 6.59
C ALA A 66 -2.56 7.06 8.02
N GLN A 67 -2.16 5.86 8.42
CA GLN A 67 -2.34 5.37 9.78
C GLN A 67 -1.54 6.20 10.80
N ILE A 68 -0.30 6.54 10.50
CA ILE A 68 0.54 7.40 11.35
C ILE A 68 -0.04 8.81 11.46
N ILE A 69 -0.44 9.42 10.34
CA ILE A 69 -1.04 10.76 10.30
C ILE A 69 -2.32 10.80 11.16
N ARG A 70 -3.17 9.80 11.01
CA ARG A 70 -4.41 9.69 11.79
C ARG A 70 -4.14 9.52 13.28
N ALA A 71 -3.19 8.65 13.64
CA ALA A 71 -2.79 8.45 15.02
C ALA A 71 -2.19 9.73 15.63
N ALA A 72 -1.34 10.43 14.86
CA ALA A 72 -0.74 11.69 15.29
C ALA A 72 -1.79 12.79 15.50
N ALA A 73 -2.75 12.93 14.58
CA ALA A 73 -3.81 13.93 14.69
C ALA A 73 -4.72 13.70 15.90
N LEU A 74 -4.92 12.46 16.31
CA LEU A 74 -5.77 12.08 17.45
C LEU A 74 -5.00 11.80 18.75
N ALA A 75 -3.69 12.05 18.77
CA ALA A 75 -2.83 11.73 19.91
C ALA A 75 -3.13 12.54 21.20
N PRO A 76 -3.44 13.87 21.14
CA PRO A 76 -3.83 14.59 22.34
C PRO A 76 -5.15 14.10 22.92
N ALA A 77 -5.33 14.28 24.23
CA ALA A 77 -6.57 13.91 24.93
C ALA A 77 -7.80 14.67 24.38
N GLU A 78 -7.60 15.92 23.94
CA GLU A 78 -8.63 16.78 23.36
C GLU A 78 -8.15 17.32 22.00
N PRO A 79 -8.28 16.53 20.90
CA PRO A 79 -7.89 16.98 19.57
C PRO A 79 -8.73 18.19 19.12
N SER A 80 -8.07 19.15 18.50
CA SER A 80 -8.72 20.35 17.96
C SER A 80 -9.65 20.03 16.78
N GLY A 81 -10.41 21.01 16.30
CA GLY A 81 -11.21 20.87 15.08
C GLY A 81 -10.34 20.61 13.84
N GLN A 82 -9.16 21.24 13.79
CA GLN A 82 -8.17 21.03 12.72
C GLN A 82 -7.60 19.62 12.77
N ASP A 83 -7.24 19.11 13.95
CA ASP A 83 -6.72 17.74 14.12
C ASP A 83 -7.72 16.70 13.66
N ARG A 84 -8.99 16.88 14.01
CA ARG A 84 -10.08 16.00 13.53
C ARG A 84 -10.24 16.04 12.02
N SER A 85 -10.07 17.21 11.40
CA SER A 85 -10.09 17.35 9.95
C SER A 85 -8.91 16.61 9.29
N VAL A 86 -7.72 16.71 9.85
CA VAL A 86 -6.53 15.95 9.39
C VAL A 86 -6.76 14.44 9.56
N ALA A 87 -7.30 14.02 10.70
CA ALA A 87 -7.63 12.61 10.94
C ALA A 87 -8.66 12.06 9.94
N ALA A 88 -9.68 12.85 9.57
CA ALA A 88 -10.66 12.47 8.58
C ALA A 88 -10.06 12.31 7.17
N LYS A 89 -9.17 13.23 6.78
CA LYS A 89 -8.43 13.12 5.51
C LYS A 89 -7.52 11.88 5.49
N ALA A 90 -6.84 11.60 6.59
CA ALA A 90 -6.01 10.41 6.71
C ALA A 90 -6.84 9.13 6.63
N ALA A 91 -8.03 9.08 7.23
CA ALA A 91 -8.94 7.94 7.11
C ALA A 91 -9.43 7.73 5.66
N GLN A 92 -9.67 8.79 4.91
CA GLN A 92 -10.00 8.71 3.50
C GLN A 92 -8.82 8.17 2.68
N MET A 93 -7.62 8.68 2.91
CA MET A 93 -6.38 8.21 2.27
C MET A 93 -6.13 6.71 2.56
N GLU A 94 -6.38 6.27 3.80
CA GLU A 94 -6.30 4.87 4.21
C GLU A 94 -7.29 3.98 3.42
N ALA A 95 -8.53 4.43 3.26
CA ALA A 95 -9.54 3.70 2.50
C ALA A 95 -9.20 3.61 0.99
N GLU A 96 -8.69 4.69 0.40
CA GLU A 96 -8.23 4.72 -0.99
C GLU A 96 -7.07 3.74 -1.21
N ALA A 97 -6.06 3.75 -0.33
CA ALA A 97 -4.92 2.87 -0.43
C ALA A 97 -5.30 1.38 -0.30
N ARG A 98 -6.22 1.05 0.62
CA ARG A 98 -6.75 -0.31 0.73
C ARG A 98 -7.51 -0.77 -0.51
N ALA A 99 -8.30 0.12 -1.11
CA ALA A 99 -9.04 -0.19 -2.33
C ALA A 99 -8.09 -0.39 -3.53
N GLU A 100 -6.97 0.33 -3.57
CA GLU A 100 -5.95 0.16 -4.60
C GLU A 100 -5.20 -1.15 -4.44
N LEU A 101 -4.81 -1.53 -3.21
CA LEU A 101 -4.20 -2.82 -2.91
C LEU A 101 -5.10 -3.98 -3.33
N ALA A 102 -6.38 -3.93 -2.99
CA ALA A 102 -7.34 -4.98 -3.36
C ALA A 102 -7.51 -5.14 -4.88
N ARG A 103 -7.37 -4.06 -5.65
CA ARG A 103 -7.39 -4.12 -7.12
C ARG A 103 -6.13 -4.73 -7.69
N ASN A 104 -4.97 -4.35 -7.17
CA ASN A 104 -3.69 -4.92 -7.60
C ASN A 104 -3.62 -6.43 -7.35
N ASP A 105 -4.11 -6.89 -6.19
CA ASP A 105 -4.19 -8.32 -5.88
C ASP A 105 -5.09 -9.10 -6.87
N GLN A 106 -6.19 -8.49 -7.33
CA GLN A 106 -7.08 -9.10 -8.33
C GLN A 106 -6.45 -9.16 -9.71
N ASP A 107 -5.75 -8.10 -10.13
CA ASP A 107 -5.06 -8.04 -11.42
C ASP A 107 -3.91 -9.07 -11.48
N ASP A 108 -3.20 -9.28 -10.38
CA ASP A 108 -2.14 -10.28 -10.26
C ASP A 108 -2.70 -11.72 -10.34
N ASP A 109 -3.83 -11.99 -9.69
CA ASP A 109 -4.51 -13.29 -9.73
C ASP A 109 -5.05 -13.61 -11.15
N GLU A 110 -5.64 -12.63 -11.83
CA GLU A 110 -6.16 -12.79 -13.20
C GLU A 110 -5.02 -13.02 -14.19
N THR A 111 -3.89 -12.33 -14.03
CA THR A 111 -2.69 -12.50 -14.85
C THR A 111 -2.07 -13.91 -14.65
N ALA A 112 -2.01 -14.36 -13.40
CA ALA A 112 -1.52 -15.70 -13.08
C ALA A 112 -2.42 -16.81 -13.65
N ALA A 113 -3.74 -16.67 -13.56
CA ALA A 113 -4.71 -17.60 -14.11
C ALA A 113 -4.61 -17.68 -15.65
N THR A 114 -4.50 -16.54 -16.32
CA THR A 114 -4.34 -16.49 -17.79
C THR A 114 -3.03 -17.14 -18.24
N SER A 115 -1.95 -16.96 -17.51
CA SER A 115 -0.65 -17.56 -17.80
C SER A 115 -0.70 -19.10 -17.70
N LEU A 116 -1.38 -19.64 -16.68
CA LEU A 116 -1.55 -21.09 -16.51
C LEU A 116 -2.42 -21.72 -17.62
N GLU A 117 -3.47 -21.02 -18.05
CA GLU A 117 -4.32 -21.47 -19.17
C GLU A 117 -3.55 -21.50 -20.50
N GLN A 118 -2.69 -20.51 -20.75
CA GLN A 118 -1.83 -20.47 -21.93
C GLN A 118 -0.78 -21.59 -21.95
N GLU A 119 -0.15 -21.89 -20.82
CA GLU A 119 0.80 -22.99 -20.70
C GLU A 119 0.12 -24.35 -20.90
N GLN A 120 -1.09 -24.55 -20.36
CA GLN A 120 -1.85 -25.78 -20.53
C GLN A 120 -2.29 -25.97 -22.01
N SER A 121 -2.76 -24.92 -22.65
CA SER A 121 -3.18 -25.00 -24.06
C SER A 121 -2.00 -25.25 -25.01
N ALA A 122 -0.83 -24.67 -24.74
CA ALA A 122 0.39 -24.93 -25.49
C ALA A 122 0.90 -26.38 -25.29
N GLY A 123 0.79 -26.89 -24.06
CA GLY A 123 1.14 -28.27 -23.72
C GLY A 123 0.24 -29.30 -24.42
N ASP A 124 -1.05 -29.05 -24.51
CA ASP A 124 -2.01 -29.94 -25.19
C ASP A 124 -1.87 -29.90 -26.71
N ALA A 125 -1.59 -28.73 -27.29
CA ALA A 125 -1.29 -28.60 -28.72
C ALA A 125 -0.01 -29.35 -29.10
N ALA A 126 1.04 -29.30 -28.28
CA ALA A 126 2.29 -30.03 -28.50
C ALA A 126 2.12 -31.56 -28.38
N ARG A 127 1.29 -32.03 -27.44
CA ARG A 127 0.93 -33.45 -27.33
C ARG A 127 0.13 -33.95 -28.54
N HIS A 128 -0.81 -33.14 -29.00
CA HIS A 128 -1.61 -33.48 -30.18
C HIS A 128 -0.75 -33.56 -31.45
N GLN A 129 0.18 -32.68 -31.65
CA GLN A 129 1.12 -32.72 -32.78
C GLN A 129 2.03 -33.93 -32.72
N ARG A 130 2.53 -34.33 -31.57
CA ARG A 130 3.34 -35.55 -31.41
C ARG A 130 2.53 -36.81 -31.72
N ALA A 131 1.30 -36.92 -31.21
CA ALA A 131 0.43 -38.06 -31.49
C ALA A 131 0.10 -38.20 -32.98
N VAL A 132 -0.14 -37.11 -33.71
CA VAL A 132 -0.37 -37.11 -35.16
C VAL A 132 0.89 -37.54 -35.92
N GLN A 133 2.06 -37.10 -35.49
CA GLN A 133 3.34 -37.43 -36.11
C GLN A 133 3.71 -38.90 -35.91
N ASP A 134 3.46 -39.46 -34.72
CA ASP A 134 3.65 -40.90 -34.45
C ASP A 134 2.71 -41.75 -35.28
N TYR A 135 1.47 -41.35 -35.48
CA TYR A 135 0.51 -42.04 -36.32
C TYR A 135 0.92 -42.07 -37.81
N GLN A 136 1.47 -40.98 -38.32
CA GLN A 136 1.99 -40.86 -39.67
C GLN A 136 3.23 -41.73 -39.89
N ASN A 137 4.12 -41.82 -38.91
CA ASN A 137 5.32 -42.64 -38.98
C ASN A 137 4.97 -44.15 -39.03
N VAL A 138 4.01 -44.60 -38.20
CA VAL A 138 3.53 -46.00 -38.22
C VAL A 138 2.83 -46.33 -39.55
N ALA A 139 2.09 -45.42 -40.14
CA ALA A 139 1.42 -45.62 -41.42
C ALA A 139 2.42 -45.77 -42.63
N THR A 140 3.54 -45.04 -42.56
CA THR A 140 4.60 -45.11 -43.59
C THR A 140 5.41 -46.40 -43.47
N GLU A 141 5.65 -46.95 -42.27
CA GLU A 141 6.33 -48.23 -42.07
C GLU A 141 5.51 -49.42 -42.59
N HIS A 142 4.18 -49.39 -42.41
CA HIS A 142 3.30 -50.45 -42.95
C HIS A 142 3.21 -50.40 -44.49
N SER A 143 3.29 -49.25 -45.10
CA SER A 143 3.29 -49.11 -46.58
C SER A 143 4.59 -49.63 -47.23
N ASN A 144 5.71 -49.50 -46.51
CA ASN A 144 7.02 -49.91 -47.04
C ASN A 144 7.29 -51.42 -46.89
N ASN A 145 6.57 -52.10 -45.99
CA ASN A 145 6.73 -53.54 -45.78
C ASN A 145 5.85 -54.38 -46.72
N SER A 146 4.89 -53.81 -47.42
CA SER A 146 4.02 -54.54 -48.40
C SER A 146 4.65 -54.70 -49.77
N GLY A 147 5.84 -54.17 -50.02
CA GLY A 147 6.50 -54.16 -51.33
C GLY A 147 7.60 -55.26 -51.53
N ARG A 148 7.81 -56.14 -50.53
CA ARG A 148 8.84 -57.21 -50.65
C ARG A 148 8.25 -58.59 -50.56
N LEU A 149 7.44 -58.95 -51.52
CA LEU A 149 7.18 -60.37 -51.90
C LEU A 149 7.84 -60.66 -53.26
N SER A 150 9.13 -60.97 -53.19
CA SER A 150 9.86 -61.54 -54.38
C SER A 150 9.43 -62.96 -54.65
N LEU A 151 8.94 -63.16 -55.82
CA LEU A 151 8.80 -64.47 -56.44
C LEU A 151 10.18 -65.18 -56.52
N ILE A 152 10.27 -66.43 -56.00
CA ILE A 152 11.26 -67.38 -56.42
C ILE A 152 10.50 -68.50 -57.09
N ALA A 153 10.73 -68.66 -58.39
CA ALA A 153 10.39 -69.82 -59.19
C ALA A 153 11.55 -70.84 -59.17
#